data_e355dca1138c08be132a3b000c479199
#
_entry.id   e355dca1138c08be132a3b000c479199
#
_cell.length_a   1.000
_cell.length_b   1.000
_cell.length_c   1.000
_cell.angle_alpha   90.00
_cell.angle_beta   90.00
_cell.angle_gamma   90.00
#
_symmetry.space_group_name_H-M   'P 1'
#
loop_
_entity.id
_entity.type
_entity.pdbx_description
1 polymer ?
#
loop_
_entity_poly.entity_id
_entity_poly.type
_entity_poly.pdbx_seq_one_letter_code
_entity_poly.pdbx_strand_id
1 'polypeptide(L)'
;VNEAIPITDARLENGDRVNIVLPPVAVNGPIITIRRFPKEPITMERLIELGSVSKEVADFLKQLVCAGYNIFICGGTGSGKTTFLNALSDYIPKDERIITIEDNAELQIQGVENLVRLEARKENTEGKHAVTIRDLIKSSLRMRPSRIIVGEVRGDEVVDMLQAMNTGMDGSLSTGHGNSPSDIKIGNDGSDGSGTSAGRYSQTDHSRSRYCDPSGETAG
;
A
#
# COMPACT_ATOMS: atom_id res chain seq x y z
N VAL A 1 -4.74 -29.11 2.98
CA VAL A 1 -5.36 -29.23 1.64
C VAL A 1 -5.85 -30.64 1.43
N ASN A 2 -7.10 -30.82 1.06
CA ASN A 2 -7.73 -32.11 0.76
C ASN A 2 -8.90 -31.91 -0.21
N GLU A 3 -9.61 -32.99 -0.57
CA GLU A 3 -10.75 -32.89 -1.50
C GLU A 3 -11.88 -31.97 -1.01
N ALA A 4 -12.07 -31.83 0.33
CA ALA A 4 -13.09 -30.95 0.89
C ALA A 4 -12.65 -29.46 0.87
N ILE A 5 -11.33 -29.21 0.92
CA ILE A 5 -10.73 -27.86 0.84
C ILE A 5 -9.63 -27.91 -0.25
N PRO A 6 -10.04 -27.90 -1.53
CA PRO A 6 -9.10 -28.12 -2.63
C PRO A 6 -8.23 -26.91 -2.99
N ILE A 7 -8.54 -25.74 -2.44
CA ILE A 7 -7.78 -24.49 -2.69
C ILE A 7 -7.20 -24.00 -1.37
N THR A 8 -5.90 -23.66 -1.38
CA THR A 8 -5.26 -23.06 -0.21
C THR A 8 -4.16 -22.08 -0.62
N ASP A 9 -4.06 -21.02 0.16
CA ASP A 9 -2.93 -20.09 0.14
C ASP A 9 -2.02 -20.42 1.33
N ALA A 10 -0.72 -20.39 1.09
CA ALA A 10 0.31 -20.56 2.10
C ALA A 10 1.46 -19.58 1.89
N ARG A 11 2.30 -19.41 2.91
CA ARG A 11 3.53 -18.62 2.82
C ARG A 11 4.69 -19.48 3.27
N LEU A 12 5.80 -19.44 2.52
CA LEU A 12 7.05 -20.07 2.88
C LEU A 12 7.79 -19.20 3.91
N GLU A 13 8.76 -19.77 4.62
CA GLU A 13 9.58 -19.07 5.61
C GLU A 13 10.34 -17.87 5.03
N ASN A 14 10.69 -17.93 3.76
CA ASN A 14 11.34 -16.84 3.03
C ASN A 14 10.37 -15.73 2.57
N GLY A 15 9.07 -15.85 2.89
CA GLY A 15 8.04 -14.90 2.52
C GLY A 15 7.33 -15.18 1.18
N ASP A 16 7.84 -16.11 0.36
CA ASP A 16 7.22 -16.46 -0.91
C ASP A 16 5.79 -16.99 -0.71
N ARG A 17 4.89 -16.59 -1.58
CA ARG A 17 3.47 -17.01 -1.52
C ARG A 17 3.24 -18.22 -2.39
N VAL A 18 2.52 -19.18 -1.85
CA VAL A 18 2.16 -20.41 -2.54
C VAL A 18 0.65 -20.53 -2.62
N ASN A 19 0.12 -20.70 -3.82
CA ASN A 19 -1.27 -21.09 -4.04
C ASN A 19 -1.30 -22.52 -4.55
N ILE A 20 -2.13 -23.35 -3.93
CA ILE A 20 -2.31 -24.76 -4.27
C ILE A 20 -3.75 -24.99 -4.65
N VAL A 21 -3.96 -25.64 -5.79
CA VAL A 21 -5.29 -26.04 -6.26
C VAL A 21 -5.27 -27.55 -6.59
N LEU A 22 -6.13 -28.30 -5.94
CA LEU A 22 -6.23 -29.76 -6.11
C LEU A 22 -7.45 -30.17 -6.98
N PRO A 23 -7.44 -31.38 -7.53
CA PRO A 23 -8.65 -31.99 -8.08
C PRO A 23 -9.77 -32.09 -6.99
N PRO A 24 -11.05 -32.03 -7.37
CA PRO A 24 -11.58 -31.96 -8.74
C PRO A 24 -11.59 -30.55 -9.35
N VAL A 25 -11.23 -29.51 -8.59
CA VAL A 25 -11.22 -28.11 -9.07
C VAL A 25 -10.13 -27.92 -10.13
N ALA A 26 -8.95 -28.47 -9.90
CA ALA A 26 -7.87 -28.50 -10.90
C ALA A 26 -8.07 -29.69 -11.84
N VAL A 27 -8.72 -29.45 -12.98
CA VAL A 27 -9.11 -30.51 -13.94
C VAL A 27 -7.90 -31.23 -14.54
N ASN A 28 -6.78 -30.56 -14.72
CA ASN A 28 -5.54 -31.10 -15.31
C ASN A 28 -4.58 -31.71 -14.29
N GLY A 29 -5.02 -31.91 -13.06
CA GLY A 29 -4.19 -32.40 -11.95
C GLY A 29 -3.82 -31.27 -10.95
N PRO A 30 -3.07 -31.59 -9.88
CA PRO A 30 -2.67 -30.60 -8.88
C PRO A 30 -1.86 -29.46 -9.49
N ILE A 31 -2.20 -28.23 -9.10
CA ILE A 31 -1.50 -27.00 -9.55
C ILE A 31 -0.88 -26.35 -8.32
N ILE A 32 0.41 -26.01 -8.41
CA ILE A 32 1.12 -25.24 -7.38
C ILE A 32 1.71 -24.00 -8.07
N THR A 33 1.33 -22.82 -7.60
CA THR A 33 1.86 -21.54 -8.06
C THR A 33 2.65 -20.89 -6.95
N ILE A 34 3.92 -20.55 -7.23
CA ILE A 34 4.79 -19.88 -6.26
C ILE A 34 5.10 -18.47 -6.78
N ARG A 35 4.65 -17.46 -6.03
CA ARG A 35 4.98 -16.06 -6.27
C ARG A 35 6.17 -15.68 -5.38
N ARG A 36 7.33 -15.55 -6.01
CA ARG A 36 8.57 -15.21 -5.32
C ARG A 36 8.64 -13.71 -5.05
N PHE A 37 9.14 -13.36 -3.86
CA PHE A 37 9.51 -12.00 -3.53
C PHE A 37 11.00 -11.77 -3.87
N PRO A 38 11.35 -10.60 -4.43
CA PRO A 38 12.76 -10.26 -4.57
C PRO A 38 13.41 -10.19 -3.19
N LYS A 39 14.63 -10.73 -3.07
CA LYS A 39 15.40 -10.69 -1.82
C LYS A 39 15.75 -9.25 -1.42
N GLU A 40 15.97 -8.41 -2.42
CA GLU A 40 16.24 -6.98 -2.27
C GLU A 40 15.14 -6.20 -2.99
N PRO A 41 14.53 -5.21 -2.34
CA PRO A 41 13.55 -4.36 -2.99
C PRO A 41 14.21 -3.56 -4.12
N ILE A 42 13.44 -3.25 -5.15
CA ILE A 42 13.89 -2.37 -6.23
C ILE A 42 13.92 -0.95 -5.69
N THR A 43 15.10 -0.35 -5.71
CA THR A 43 15.30 1.05 -5.25
C THR A 43 14.87 2.06 -6.31
N MET A 44 14.74 3.33 -5.93
CA MET A 44 14.44 4.41 -6.87
C MET A 44 15.55 4.60 -7.90
N GLU A 45 16.81 4.45 -7.50
CA GLU A 45 17.97 4.51 -8.40
C GLU A 45 17.85 3.44 -9.50
N ARG A 46 17.43 2.23 -9.11
CA ARG A 46 17.22 1.16 -10.07
C ARG A 46 16.07 1.43 -11.03
N LEU A 47 15.00 2.07 -10.56
CA LEU A 47 13.89 2.51 -11.42
C LEU A 47 14.32 3.59 -12.42
N ILE A 48 15.21 4.49 -12.01
CA ILE A 48 15.79 5.51 -12.90
C ILE A 48 16.68 4.84 -13.97
N GLU A 49 17.56 3.92 -13.58
CA GLU A 49 18.41 3.17 -14.52
C GLU A 49 17.60 2.38 -15.56
N LEU A 50 16.47 1.81 -15.14
CA LEU A 50 15.55 1.09 -16.02
C LEU A 50 14.70 2.03 -16.91
N GLY A 51 14.81 3.34 -16.73
CA GLY A 51 14.01 4.32 -17.46
C GLY A 51 12.53 4.36 -17.09
N SER A 52 12.16 3.74 -15.95
CA SER A 52 10.78 3.73 -15.45
C SER A 52 10.36 5.09 -14.90
N VAL A 53 11.30 5.87 -14.42
CA VAL A 53 11.11 7.24 -13.91
C VAL A 53 12.33 8.08 -14.25
N SER A 54 12.14 9.37 -14.59
CA SER A 54 13.28 10.28 -14.78
C SER A 54 13.84 10.72 -13.41
N LYS A 55 15.13 11.09 -13.39
CA LYS A 55 15.77 11.60 -12.17
C LYS A 55 15.05 12.85 -11.64
N GLU A 56 14.62 13.75 -12.50
CA GLU A 56 13.91 14.98 -12.12
C GLU A 56 12.59 14.67 -11.40
N VAL A 57 11.83 13.69 -11.92
CA VAL A 57 10.58 13.24 -11.29
C VAL A 57 10.87 12.55 -9.96
N ALA A 58 11.91 11.73 -9.87
CA ALA A 58 12.30 11.07 -8.62
C ALA A 58 12.70 12.08 -7.55
N ASP A 59 13.51 13.09 -7.91
CA ASP A 59 13.94 14.17 -7.00
C ASP A 59 12.73 15.01 -6.53
N PHE A 60 11.78 15.30 -7.41
CA PHE A 60 10.54 15.98 -7.04
C PHE A 60 9.69 15.15 -6.07
N LEU A 61 9.50 13.85 -6.36
CA LEU A 61 8.76 12.94 -5.48
C LEU A 61 9.43 12.79 -4.12
N LYS A 62 10.76 12.74 -4.07
CA LYS A 62 11.52 12.75 -2.82
C LYS A 62 11.15 13.96 -1.97
N GLN A 63 11.12 15.16 -2.55
CA GLN A 63 10.73 16.38 -1.84
C GLN A 63 9.29 16.30 -1.31
N LEU A 64 8.36 15.78 -2.10
CA LEU A 64 6.97 15.62 -1.68
C LEU A 64 6.85 14.64 -0.50
N VAL A 65 7.53 13.49 -0.56
CA VAL A 65 7.53 12.50 0.53
C VAL A 65 8.11 13.09 1.80
N CYS A 66 9.27 13.75 1.71
CA CYS A 66 9.91 14.39 2.86
C CYS A 66 9.05 15.51 3.46
N ALA A 67 8.38 16.31 2.61
CA ALA A 67 7.49 17.38 3.06
C ALA A 67 6.15 16.89 3.65
N GLY A 68 5.89 15.59 3.62
CA GLY A 68 4.68 15.01 4.20
C GLY A 68 3.45 15.13 3.30
N TYR A 69 3.62 15.16 1.98
CA TYR A 69 2.47 15.10 1.07
C TYR A 69 1.89 13.70 1.02
N ASN A 70 0.56 13.63 1.01
CA ASN A 70 -0.16 12.39 0.75
C ASN A 70 -0.04 12.02 -0.73
N ILE A 71 0.39 10.78 -1.02
CA ILE A 71 0.60 10.32 -2.39
C ILE A 71 -0.25 9.08 -2.66
N PHE A 72 -0.99 9.13 -3.75
CA PHE A 72 -1.79 8.02 -4.22
C PHE A 72 -1.30 7.56 -5.61
N ILE A 73 -0.93 6.28 -5.74
CA ILE A 73 -0.38 5.69 -6.96
C ILE A 73 -1.47 4.86 -7.64
N CYS A 74 -1.85 5.25 -8.86
CA CYS A 74 -2.84 4.55 -9.67
C CYS A 74 -2.18 3.76 -10.78
N GLY A 75 -2.78 2.64 -11.15
CA GLY A 75 -2.32 1.85 -12.29
C GLY A 75 -3.01 0.49 -12.38
N GLY A 76 -2.87 -0.16 -13.53
CA GLY A 76 -3.39 -1.51 -13.77
C GLY A 76 -2.67 -2.59 -12.96
N THR A 77 -3.19 -3.82 -13.03
CA THR A 77 -2.52 -4.98 -12.42
C THR A 77 -1.16 -5.22 -13.09
N GLY A 78 -0.13 -5.47 -12.28
CA GLY A 78 1.22 -5.74 -12.80
C GLY A 78 1.98 -4.49 -13.28
N SER A 79 1.44 -3.27 -13.11
CA SER A 79 2.11 -2.03 -13.53
C SER A 79 3.26 -1.59 -12.63
N GLY A 80 3.55 -2.31 -11.55
CA GLY A 80 4.64 -2.00 -10.63
C GLY A 80 4.28 -1.03 -9.49
N LYS A 81 2.98 -0.80 -9.20
CA LYS A 81 2.53 0.10 -8.14
C LYS A 81 3.21 -0.17 -6.78
N THR A 82 3.17 -1.42 -6.33
CA THR A 82 3.77 -1.82 -5.05
C THR A 82 5.29 -1.65 -5.06
N THR A 83 5.95 -1.93 -6.19
CA THR A 83 7.38 -1.70 -6.37
C THR A 83 7.71 -0.21 -6.26
N PHE A 84 6.92 0.63 -6.92
CA PHE A 84 7.09 2.07 -6.88
C PHE A 84 6.78 2.66 -5.50
N LEU A 85 5.71 2.17 -4.84
CA LEU A 85 5.39 2.53 -3.46
C LEU A 85 6.54 2.18 -2.50
N ASN A 86 7.13 1.01 -2.65
CA ASN A 86 8.31 0.60 -1.89
C ASN A 86 9.48 1.58 -2.09
N ALA A 87 9.83 1.87 -3.35
CA ALA A 87 10.92 2.79 -3.66
C ALA A 87 10.67 4.22 -3.12
N LEU A 88 9.41 4.69 -3.12
CA LEU A 88 9.05 5.98 -2.53
C LEU A 88 9.14 5.96 -1.01
N SER A 89 8.82 4.84 -0.37
CA SER A 89 8.86 4.73 1.09
C SER A 89 10.28 4.87 1.66
N ASP A 90 11.31 4.63 0.86
CA ASP A 90 12.71 4.83 1.27
C ASP A 90 13.06 6.30 1.53
N TYR A 91 12.29 7.22 0.96
CA TYR A 91 12.44 8.66 1.18
C TYR A 91 11.77 9.18 2.46
N ILE A 92 11.03 8.33 3.17
CA ILE A 92 10.40 8.70 4.45
C ILE A 92 11.49 8.88 5.51
N PRO A 93 11.44 9.96 6.32
CA PRO A 93 12.34 10.15 7.45
C PRO A 93 12.33 8.94 8.39
N LYS A 94 13.53 8.47 8.78
CA LYS A 94 13.68 7.20 9.48
C LYS A 94 13.30 7.26 10.97
N ASP A 95 13.15 8.45 11.53
CA ASP A 95 12.67 8.73 12.89
C ASP A 95 11.13 8.67 13.01
N GLU A 96 10.42 8.52 11.91
CA GLU A 96 8.96 8.47 11.91
C GLU A 96 8.41 7.10 12.31
N ARG A 97 7.22 7.11 12.98
CA ARG A 97 6.48 5.90 13.25
C ARG A 97 5.59 5.58 12.04
N ILE A 98 5.90 4.49 11.35
CA ILE A 98 5.18 4.05 10.14
C ILE A 98 4.32 2.85 10.48
N ILE A 99 3.08 2.86 10.02
CA ILE A 99 2.19 1.69 10.03
C ILE A 99 1.90 1.29 8.59
N THR A 100 2.27 0.06 8.20
CA THR A 100 1.88 -0.52 6.92
C THR A 100 0.64 -1.37 7.08
N ILE A 101 -0.25 -1.32 6.11
CA ILE A 101 -1.50 -2.09 6.07
C ILE A 101 -1.61 -2.72 4.68
N GLU A 102 -1.74 -4.05 4.62
CA GLU A 102 -1.74 -4.79 3.37
C GLU A 102 -2.69 -5.99 3.44
N ASP A 103 -3.24 -6.40 2.31
CA ASP A 103 -3.93 -7.70 2.18
C ASP A 103 -2.95 -8.87 2.34
N ASN A 104 -1.73 -8.64 1.89
CA ASN A 104 -0.60 -9.56 2.03
C ASN A 104 0.66 -8.71 2.14
N ALA A 105 1.45 -8.96 3.16
CA ALA A 105 2.62 -8.16 3.48
C ALA A 105 3.71 -8.29 2.39
N GLU A 106 3.68 -7.41 1.41
CA GLU A 106 4.61 -7.30 0.27
C GLU A 106 5.59 -6.13 0.42
N LEU A 107 5.25 -5.11 1.22
CA LEU A 107 6.09 -3.94 1.44
C LEU A 107 7.34 -4.30 2.25
N GLN A 108 8.48 -3.82 1.81
CA GLN A 108 9.80 -4.05 2.42
C GLN A 108 10.45 -2.71 2.79
N ILE A 109 9.84 -1.98 3.73
CA ILE A 109 10.34 -0.67 4.18
C ILE A 109 11.63 -0.88 4.96
N GLN A 110 12.69 -0.17 4.56
CA GLN A 110 14.04 -0.33 5.08
C GLN A 110 14.43 0.83 6.03
N GLY A 111 15.23 0.51 7.03
CA GLY A 111 15.90 1.49 7.89
C GLY A 111 15.00 2.29 8.83
N VAL A 112 13.71 1.97 8.97
CA VAL A 112 12.79 2.61 9.91
C VAL A 112 12.76 1.83 11.21
N GLU A 113 13.13 2.48 12.32
CA GLU A 113 13.19 1.83 13.63
C GLU A 113 11.79 1.52 14.19
N ASN A 114 10.83 2.41 13.96
CA ASN A 114 9.48 2.27 14.49
C ASN A 114 8.48 1.89 13.41
N LEU A 115 8.62 0.67 12.89
CA LEU A 115 7.75 0.10 11.85
C LEU A 115 6.76 -0.91 12.44
N VAL A 116 5.47 -0.67 12.25
CA VAL A 116 4.39 -1.61 12.56
C VAL A 116 3.82 -2.14 11.26
N ARG A 117 3.76 -3.46 11.10
CA ARG A 117 3.21 -4.11 9.91
C ARG A 117 1.91 -4.81 10.26
N LEU A 118 0.83 -4.45 9.59
CA LEU A 118 -0.49 -5.02 9.76
C LEU A 118 -0.91 -5.72 8.46
N GLU A 119 -1.40 -6.93 8.60
CA GLU A 119 -1.89 -7.73 7.47
C GLU A 119 -3.36 -8.09 7.70
N ALA A 120 -4.18 -7.91 6.67
CA ALA A 120 -5.57 -8.29 6.69
C ALA A 120 -5.70 -9.82 6.79
N ARG A 121 -6.75 -10.27 7.40
CA ARG A 121 -7.04 -11.70 7.54
C ARG A 121 -8.38 -12.02 6.93
N LYS A 122 -8.38 -12.94 5.98
CA LYS A 122 -9.61 -13.54 5.43
C LYS A 122 -10.37 -14.29 6.52
N GLU A 123 -11.65 -14.50 6.31
CA GLU A 123 -12.47 -15.37 7.14
C GLU A 123 -11.82 -16.75 7.31
N ASN A 124 -11.98 -17.32 8.49
CA ASN A 124 -11.59 -18.71 8.72
C ASN A 124 -12.57 -19.68 8.01
N THR A 125 -12.30 -20.95 8.09
CA THR A 125 -13.16 -22.01 7.49
C THR A 125 -14.61 -22.02 8.00
N GLU A 126 -14.88 -21.32 9.10
CA GLU A 126 -16.22 -21.16 9.69
C GLU A 126 -16.92 -19.86 9.26
N GLY A 127 -16.32 -19.07 8.35
CA GLY A 127 -16.85 -17.77 7.90
C GLY A 127 -16.79 -16.68 8.97
N LYS A 128 -15.84 -16.78 9.93
CA LYS A 128 -15.73 -15.86 11.07
C LYS A 128 -14.33 -15.25 11.16
N HIS A 129 -14.25 -14.13 11.92
CA HIS A 129 -12.99 -13.51 12.31
C HIS A 129 -12.16 -12.93 11.16
N ALA A 130 -12.80 -12.44 10.09
CA ALA A 130 -12.14 -11.59 9.13
C ALA A 130 -11.63 -10.31 9.83
N VAL A 131 -10.48 -9.82 9.37
CA VAL A 131 -9.95 -8.49 9.71
C VAL A 131 -9.64 -7.81 8.39
N THR A 132 -10.41 -6.80 8.04
CA THR A 132 -10.34 -6.11 6.77
C THR A 132 -9.27 -5.00 6.79
N ILE A 133 -8.84 -4.54 5.62
CA ILE A 133 -8.01 -3.31 5.46
C ILE A 133 -8.68 -2.13 6.18
N ARG A 134 -10.00 -2.00 6.05
CA ARG A 134 -10.80 -0.97 6.71
C ARG A 134 -10.69 -1.00 8.23
N ASP A 135 -10.77 -2.19 8.83
CA ASP A 135 -10.62 -2.37 10.28
C ASP A 135 -9.22 -1.97 10.75
N LEU A 136 -8.21 -2.33 9.95
CA LEU A 136 -6.82 -2.01 10.23
C LEU A 136 -6.54 -0.51 10.10
N ILE A 137 -7.09 0.18 9.11
CA ILE A 137 -6.99 1.65 9.00
C ILE A 137 -7.59 2.30 10.24
N LYS A 138 -8.81 1.94 10.63
CA LYS A 138 -9.45 2.49 11.84
C LYS A 138 -8.67 2.19 13.13
N SER A 139 -8.07 1.02 13.21
CA SER A 139 -7.23 0.65 14.35
C SER A 139 -5.93 1.45 14.38
N SER A 140 -5.28 1.62 13.22
CA SER A 140 -4.00 2.31 13.10
C SER A 140 -4.07 3.77 13.57
N LEU A 141 -5.20 4.47 13.37
CA LEU A 141 -5.40 5.84 13.85
C LEU A 141 -5.26 5.98 15.39
N ARG A 142 -5.48 4.91 16.13
CA ARG A 142 -5.31 4.85 17.60
C ARG A 142 -3.90 4.49 18.04
N MET A 143 -3.03 4.10 17.10
CA MET A 143 -1.65 3.68 17.37
C MET A 143 -0.65 4.83 17.31
N ARG A 144 -1.12 6.09 17.16
CA ARG A 144 -0.29 7.29 17.03
C ARG A 144 0.76 7.18 15.91
N PRO A 145 0.35 6.88 14.66
CA PRO A 145 1.27 6.85 13.53
C PRO A 145 1.75 8.26 13.18
N SER A 146 2.96 8.36 12.63
CA SER A 146 3.38 9.54 11.86
C SER A 146 2.82 9.45 10.45
N ARG A 147 2.86 8.24 9.85
CA ARG A 147 2.30 7.95 8.51
C ARG A 147 1.64 6.58 8.47
N ILE A 148 0.66 6.46 7.60
CA ILE A 148 0.03 5.18 7.25
C ILE A 148 0.34 4.88 5.79
N ILE A 149 0.82 3.66 5.52
CA ILE A 149 1.07 3.19 4.16
C ILE A 149 0.14 2.01 3.90
N VAL A 150 -0.80 2.18 2.96
CA VAL A 150 -1.70 1.10 2.56
C VAL A 150 -1.22 0.54 1.23
N GLY A 151 -0.87 -0.75 1.23
CA GLY A 151 -0.33 -1.43 0.06
C GLY A 151 -1.24 -1.32 -1.15
N GLU A 152 -2.54 -1.53 -0.96
CA GLU A 152 -3.55 -1.34 -1.99
C GLU A 152 -4.93 -1.11 -1.38
N VAL A 153 -5.70 -0.19 -1.95
CA VAL A 153 -7.12 0.01 -1.66
C VAL A 153 -7.96 -0.27 -2.91
N ARG A 154 -9.08 -0.98 -2.74
CA ARG A 154 -9.91 -1.47 -3.86
C ARG A 154 -11.40 -1.18 -3.72
N GLY A 155 -11.85 -0.83 -2.54
CA GLY A 155 -13.28 -0.69 -2.21
C GLY A 155 -13.54 0.44 -1.22
N ASP A 156 -14.42 0.22 -0.27
CA ASP A 156 -14.88 1.22 0.69
C ASP A 156 -13.77 1.74 1.60
N GLU A 157 -12.69 0.99 1.79
CA GLU A 157 -11.51 1.41 2.54
C GLU A 157 -10.80 2.64 1.93
N VAL A 158 -11.05 2.96 0.66
CA VAL A 158 -10.59 4.21 0.03
C VAL A 158 -11.07 5.42 0.80
N VAL A 159 -12.35 5.41 1.22
CA VAL A 159 -12.94 6.52 1.99
C VAL A 159 -12.27 6.66 3.35
N ASP A 160 -12.06 5.53 4.05
CA ASP A 160 -11.41 5.56 5.36
C ASP A 160 -9.95 6.03 5.24
N MET A 161 -9.24 5.64 4.17
CA MET A 161 -7.88 6.13 3.90
C MET A 161 -7.84 7.62 3.59
N LEU A 162 -8.76 8.13 2.76
CA LEU A 162 -8.88 9.56 2.48
C LEU A 162 -9.25 10.36 3.75
N GLN A 163 -10.10 9.83 4.61
CA GLN A 163 -10.40 10.43 5.90
C GLN A 163 -9.17 10.48 6.81
N ALA A 164 -8.39 9.40 6.86
CA ALA A 164 -7.13 9.36 7.60
C ALA A 164 -6.17 10.46 7.11
N MET A 165 -5.98 10.56 5.79
CA MET A 165 -5.16 11.61 5.17
C MET A 165 -5.64 13.04 5.51
N ASN A 166 -6.96 13.25 5.66
CA ASN A 166 -7.56 14.56 5.97
C ASN A 166 -7.56 14.89 7.47
N THR A 167 -7.31 13.91 8.35
CA THR A 167 -7.38 14.09 9.81
C THR A 167 -6.01 14.18 10.48
N GLY A 168 -4.97 14.57 9.73
CA GLY A 168 -3.63 14.82 10.25
C GLY A 168 -2.66 13.66 10.13
N MET A 169 -2.95 12.67 9.29
CA MET A 169 -2.00 11.63 8.88
C MET A 169 -1.27 12.07 7.61
N ASP A 170 -0.56 13.21 7.71
CA ASP A 170 0.17 13.78 6.59
C ASP A 170 1.29 12.85 6.12
N GLY A 171 1.55 12.83 4.80
CA GLY A 171 2.58 12.00 4.20
C GLY A 171 2.22 10.52 4.05
N SER A 172 0.94 10.18 4.20
CA SER A 172 0.46 8.83 3.96
C SER A 172 0.53 8.44 2.48
N LEU A 173 0.87 7.18 2.23
CA LEU A 173 1.04 6.64 0.88
C LEU A 173 0.06 5.50 0.65
N SER A 174 -0.48 5.40 -0.57
CA SER A 174 -1.33 4.26 -0.94
C SER A 174 -1.28 3.98 -2.43
N THR A 175 -1.70 2.76 -2.79
CA THR A 175 -1.96 2.42 -4.20
C THR A 175 -3.42 2.04 -4.41
N GLY A 176 -3.89 2.17 -5.64
CA GLY A 176 -5.22 1.74 -6.04
C GLY A 176 -5.28 1.29 -7.49
N HIS A 177 -6.30 0.49 -7.79
CA HIS A 177 -6.60 0.09 -9.16
C HIS A 177 -7.35 1.20 -9.88
N GLY A 178 -6.86 1.57 -11.05
CA GLY A 178 -7.47 2.56 -11.94
C GLY A 178 -6.47 3.02 -12.97
N ASN A 179 -6.93 3.37 -14.18
CA ASN A 179 -6.07 3.97 -15.21
C ASN A 179 -5.81 5.45 -14.92
N SER A 180 -6.64 6.05 -14.07
CA SER A 180 -6.52 7.44 -13.59
C SER A 180 -7.05 7.56 -12.14
N PRO A 181 -6.69 8.63 -11.41
CA PRO A 181 -7.27 8.90 -10.09
C PRO A 181 -8.80 9.00 -10.07
N SER A 182 -9.42 9.39 -11.19
CA SER A 182 -10.88 9.46 -11.36
C SER A 182 -11.55 8.09 -11.48
N ASP A 183 -10.80 7.03 -11.80
CA ASP A 183 -11.33 5.67 -11.93
C ASP A 183 -11.44 4.95 -10.59
N ILE A 184 -10.94 5.57 -9.52
CA ILE A 184 -11.06 5.03 -8.17
C ILE A 184 -12.53 5.16 -7.77
N LYS A 185 -13.26 4.06 -7.88
CA LYS A 185 -14.64 3.98 -7.44
C LYS A 185 -14.67 4.04 -5.92
N ILE A 186 -15.11 5.17 -5.39
CA ILE A 186 -15.58 5.25 -4.01
C ILE A 186 -16.89 4.47 -4.01
N GLY A 187 -16.93 3.33 -3.32
CA GLY A 187 -18.10 2.46 -3.27
C GLY A 187 -19.34 3.26 -2.87
N ASN A 188 -20.28 3.39 -3.79
CA ASN A 188 -21.64 3.80 -3.50
C ASN A 188 -22.43 2.50 -3.36
N ASP A 189 -22.89 2.21 -2.16
CA ASP A 189 -24.02 1.30 -1.96
C ASP A 189 -25.20 1.83 -2.76
N GLY A 190 -25.65 1.00 -3.69
CA GLY A 190 -26.64 1.34 -4.70
C GLY A 190 -27.83 2.13 -4.18
N SER A 191 -27.89 3.39 -4.53
CA SER A 191 -29.11 4.12 -4.91
C SER A 191 -28.71 5.49 -5.49
N ASP A 192 -29.19 5.72 -6.70
CA ASP A 192 -29.35 6.99 -7.41
C ASP A 192 -28.12 7.63 -8.06
N GLY A 193 -28.17 7.57 -9.39
CA GLY A 193 -27.30 8.27 -10.32
C GLY A 193 -27.32 9.79 -10.14
N SER A 194 -26.33 10.28 -9.42
CA SER A 194 -25.85 11.65 -9.58
C SER A 194 -24.34 11.66 -9.31
N GLY A 195 -23.57 11.81 -10.38
CA GLY A 195 -22.12 11.94 -10.31
C GLY A 195 -21.74 13.14 -9.46
N THR A 196 -21.19 12.90 -8.29
CA THR A 196 -20.50 13.93 -7.51
C THR A 196 -19.04 13.97 -7.97
N SER A 197 -18.76 15.04 -8.70
CA SER A 197 -17.41 15.48 -9.09
C SER A 197 -16.48 15.50 -7.87
N ALA A 198 -15.25 15.02 -8.09
CA ALA A 198 -14.12 15.11 -7.17
C ALA A 198 -14.09 16.48 -6.47
N GLY A 199 -14.28 16.45 -5.15
CA GLY A 199 -14.19 17.64 -4.32
C GLY A 199 -12.80 18.27 -4.42
N ARG A 200 -12.75 19.58 -4.59
CA ARG A 200 -11.52 20.38 -4.52
C ARG A 200 -10.89 20.15 -3.15
N TYR A 201 -9.69 19.63 -3.13
CA TYR A 201 -8.88 19.61 -1.93
C TYR A 201 -8.55 21.05 -1.54
N SER A 202 -9.08 21.53 -0.42
CA SER A 202 -8.68 22.80 0.19
C SER A 202 -7.27 22.64 0.78
N GLN A 203 -6.42 23.63 0.50
CA GLN A 203 -5.12 23.78 1.15
C GLN A 203 -5.31 23.79 2.67
N THR A 204 -4.73 22.83 3.36
CA THR A 204 -4.56 22.87 4.80
C THR A 204 -3.23 23.49 5.15
N ASP A 205 -3.25 24.25 6.21
CA ASP A 205 -2.24 25.11 6.80
C ASP A 205 -0.87 24.42 6.96
N HIS A 206 0.14 24.91 6.20
CA HIS A 206 1.51 24.38 6.21
C HIS A 206 2.35 25.03 7.31
N SER A 207 2.10 24.70 8.58
CA SER A 207 2.94 25.17 9.69
C SER A 207 4.10 24.24 10.06
N ARG A 208 4.39 23.20 9.28
CA ARG A 208 5.56 22.32 9.46
C ARG A 208 6.34 22.19 8.16
N SER A 209 7.20 23.18 7.86
CA SER A 209 8.20 23.00 6.81
C SER A 209 9.32 22.09 7.36
N ARG A 210 9.32 20.82 7.00
CA ARG A 210 10.48 19.95 7.16
C ARG A 210 11.37 20.17 5.95
N TYR A 211 12.56 20.66 6.19
CA TYR A 211 13.60 20.79 5.16
C TYR A 211 14.28 19.43 5.00
N CYS A 212 14.22 18.84 3.82
CA CYS A 212 15.09 17.73 3.47
C CYS A 212 16.37 18.32 2.86
N ASP A 213 17.49 18.12 3.56
CA ASP A 213 18.80 18.42 2.99
C ASP A 213 19.01 17.50 1.77
N PRO A 214 19.32 18.06 0.59
CA PRO A 214 19.63 17.27 -0.60
C PRO A 214 20.86 16.36 -0.45
N SER A 215 21.71 16.55 0.57
CA SER A 215 22.87 15.71 0.87
C SER A 215 22.53 14.43 1.63
N GLY A 216 21.30 14.26 2.14
CA GLY A 216 20.87 13.06 2.86
C GLY A 216 21.26 12.98 4.33
N GLU A 217 21.86 14.04 4.88
CA GLU A 217 22.14 14.13 6.31
C GLU A 217 20.97 14.81 7.04
N THR A 218 20.39 14.14 8.00
CA THR A 218 19.38 14.71 8.91
C THR A 218 20.09 15.66 9.88
N ALA A 219 19.82 16.96 9.78
CA ALA A 219 20.22 17.90 10.81
C ALA A 219 19.42 17.59 12.10
N GLY A 220 20.18 17.29 13.17
CA GLY A 220 19.68 17.01 14.52
C GLY A 220 19.11 18.25 15.21
#